data_28c362542ced8296346024c28f43d978
#
_entry.id   28c362542ced8296346024c28f43d978
#
_cell.length_a   1.000
_cell.length_b   1.000
_cell.length_c   1.000
_cell.angle_alpha   90.00
_cell.angle_beta   90.00
_cell.angle_gamma   90.00
#
_symmetry.space_group_name_H-M   'P 1'
#
loop_
_entity.id
_entity.type
_entity.pdbx_description
1 polymer ?
#
loop_
_entity_poly.entity_id
_entity_poly.type
_entity_poly.pdbx_seq_one_letter_code
_entity_poly.pdbx_strand_id
1 'polypeptide(L)'
;MWVYLTPALLLFLEVGFPFGLLVPGGDTLLLFLGALAGEGKLALFPLLPLLFLGAFLGHGVGYGVGRWLGPPIRRRFSPELVRKGEGLLARFGPFALLLAPFVPGLRTLVPLLFGALGFPLLPYLLLSALGSLLWTQGLVLFAYFLGQRLPAWLLWLGLFLLALLPPLARKRRPQG
;
A
#
# COMPACT_ATOMS: atom_id res chain seq x y z
N MET A 1 -1.44 5.40 -23.08
CA MET A 1 -0.18 5.10 -22.37
C MET A 1 -0.13 5.80 -21.02
N TRP A 2 -0.35 7.11 -20.94
CA TRP A 2 -0.33 7.88 -19.67
C TRP A 2 -1.32 7.37 -18.63
N VAL A 3 -2.50 6.89 -19.05
CA VAL A 3 -3.53 6.34 -18.14
C VAL A 3 -3.03 5.17 -17.29
N TYR A 4 -2.03 4.44 -17.76
CA TYR A 4 -1.41 3.32 -17.02
C TYR A 4 -0.16 3.74 -16.24
N LEU A 5 0.65 4.65 -16.82
CA LEU A 5 1.89 5.10 -16.18
C LEU A 5 1.66 6.02 -14.98
N THR A 6 0.68 6.92 -15.08
CA THR A 6 0.38 7.85 -13.98
C THR A 6 -0.01 7.13 -12.68
N PRO A 7 -0.92 6.14 -12.68
CA PRO A 7 -1.23 5.38 -11.48
C PRO A 7 -0.03 4.60 -10.92
N ALA A 8 0.78 4.00 -11.78
CA ALA A 8 1.98 3.29 -11.36
C ALA A 8 3.00 4.23 -10.69
N LEU A 9 3.17 5.43 -11.25
CA LEU A 9 4.02 6.48 -10.67
C LEU A 9 3.47 6.99 -9.33
N LEU A 10 2.15 7.18 -9.23
CA LEU A 10 1.51 7.56 -7.97
C LEU A 10 1.73 6.52 -6.88
N LEU A 11 1.56 5.23 -7.19
CA LEU A 11 1.86 4.15 -6.25
C LEU A 11 3.33 4.12 -5.85
N PHE A 12 4.23 4.30 -6.82
CA PHE A 12 5.66 4.38 -6.55
C PHE A 12 6.00 5.49 -5.55
N LEU A 13 5.46 6.69 -5.77
CA LEU A 13 5.68 7.84 -4.91
C LEU A 13 5.05 7.65 -3.52
N GLU A 14 3.84 7.11 -3.46
CA GLU A 14 3.14 6.85 -2.21
C GLU A 14 3.87 5.83 -1.34
N VAL A 15 4.33 4.73 -1.94
CA VAL A 15 4.97 3.63 -1.22
C VAL A 15 6.44 3.94 -0.90
N GLY A 16 7.15 4.57 -1.84
CA GLY A 16 8.59 4.79 -1.75
C GLY A 16 9.00 5.97 -0.86
N PHE A 17 8.11 6.93 -0.66
CA PHE A 17 8.44 8.15 0.07
C PHE A 17 7.55 8.34 1.30
N PRO A 18 8.09 8.86 2.42
CA PRO A 18 7.34 9.07 3.65
C PRO A 18 6.17 10.07 3.51
N PHE A 19 6.11 10.82 2.39
CA PHE A 19 4.99 11.70 2.06
C PHE A 19 3.70 10.93 1.71
N GLY A 20 3.80 9.68 1.28
CA GLY A 20 2.65 8.79 1.04
C GLY A 20 1.82 8.50 2.30
N LEU A 21 2.37 8.72 3.50
CA LEU A 21 1.61 8.68 4.74
C LEU A 21 0.57 9.79 4.86
N LEU A 22 0.76 10.90 4.14
CA LEU A 22 -0.14 12.07 4.18
C LEU A 22 -1.33 11.93 3.21
N VAL A 23 -1.21 11.07 2.20
CA VAL A 23 -2.25 10.86 1.18
C VAL A 23 -2.52 9.34 1.05
N PRO A 24 -3.30 8.75 1.96
CA PRO A 24 -3.70 7.36 1.83
C PRO A 24 -4.67 7.22 0.65
N GLY A 25 -4.19 6.74 -0.49
CA GLY A 25 -5.00 6.64 -1.70
C GLY A 25 -4.74 5.39 -2.54
N GLY A 26 -3.64 4.67 -2.31
CA GLY A 26 -3.23 3.53 -3.14
C GLY A 26 -4.26 2.41 -3.18
N ASP A 27 -4.87 2.07 -2.05
CA ASP A 27 -5.91 1.04 -2.00
C ASP A 27 -7.13 1.47 -2.83
N THR A 28 -7.57 2.72 -2.66
CA THR A 28 -8.68 3.30 -3.42
C THR A 28 -8.34 3.38 -4.91
N LEU A 29 -7.11 3.77 -5.26
CA LEU A 29 -6.63 3.83 -6.64
C LEU A 29 -6.64 2.44 -7.29
N LEU A 30 -6.13 1.41 -6.62
CA LEU A 30 -6.11 0.03 -7.11
C LEU A 30 -7.53 -0.50 -7.34
N LEU A 31 -8.44 -0.29 -6.40
CA LEU A 31 -9.84 -0.70 -6.51
C LEU A 31 -10.54 0.03 -7.66
N PHE A 32 -10.32 1.33 -7.81
CA PHE A 32 -10.91 2.11 -8.90
C PHE A 32 -10.45 1.64 -10.28
N LEU A 33 -9.14 1.46 -10.46
CA LEU A 33 -8.59 1.01 -11.72
C LEU A 33 -9.04 -0.41 -12.07
N GLY A 34 -9.13 -1.29 -11.06
CA GLY A 34 -9.67 -2.63 -11.22
C GLY A 34 -11.13 -2.61 -11.69
N ALA A 35 -11.96 -1.75 -11.08
CA ALA A 35 -13.35 -1.59 -11.47
C ALA A 35 -13.50 -1.06 -12.90
N LEU A 36 -12.72 -0.04 -13.29
CA LEU A 36 -12.70 0.48 -14.67
C LEU A 36 -12.27 -0.58 -15.68
N ALA A 37 -11.31 -1.42 -15.32
CA ALA A 37 -10.92 -2.55 -16.16
C ALA A 37 -12.04 -3.59 -16.25
N GLY A 38 -12.78 -3.86 -15.17
CA GLY A 38 -13.95 -4.73 -15.16
C GLY A 38 -15.10 -4.23 -16.03
N GLU A 39 -15.28 -2.92 -16.13
CA GLU A 39 -16.23 -2.26 -17.04
C GLU A 39 -15.74 -2.23 -18.51
N GLY A 40 -14.55 -2.75 -18.80
CA GLY A 40 -13.96 -2.72 -20.15
C GLY A 40 -13.40 -1.37 -20.57
N LYS A 41 -13.29 -0.39 -19.67
CA LYS A 41 -12.75 0.96 -19.95
C LYS A 41 -11.22 0.99 -19.96
N LEU A 42 -10.57 0.03 -19.30
CA LEU A 42 -9.12 -0.14 -19.25
C LEU A 42 -8.74 -1.59 -19.57
N ALA A 43 -7.62 -1.76 -20.27
CA ALA A 43 -7.07 -3.10 -20.48
C ALA A 43 -6.38 -3.60 -19.21
N LEU A 44 -6.77 -4.76 -18.71
CA LEU A 44 -6.25 -5.35 -17.49
C LEU A 44 -4.77 -5.75 -17.63
N PHE A 45 -4.40 -6.30 -18.80
CA PHE A 45 -3.05 -6.85 -19.04
C PHE A 45 -1.91 -5.84 -18.80
N PRO A 46 -1.91 -4.60 -19.37
CA PRO A 46 -0.86 -3.63 -19.08
C PRO A 46 -0.97 -3.02 -17.69
N LEU A 47 -2.17 -3.01 -17.10
CA LEU A 47 -2.42 -2.42 -15.78
C LEU A 47 -1.71 -3.21 -14.67
N LEU A 48 -1.85 -4.53 -14.68
CA LEU A 48 -1.34 -5.42 -13.64
C LEU A 48 0.19 -5.28 -13.44
N PRO A 49 1.05 -5.47 -14.47
CA PRO A 49 2.49 -5.39 -14.28
C PRO A 49 2.97 -3.99 -13.93
N LEU A 50 2.34 -2.93 -14.46
CA LEU A 50 2.75 -1.56 -14.17
C LEU A 50 2.46 -1.16 -12.72
N LEU A 51 1.31 -1.53 -12.18
CA LEU A 51 0.98 -1.27 -10.78
C LEU A 51 1.88 -2.07 -9.83
N PHE A 52 2.14 -3.33 -10.15
CA PHE A 52 3.10 -4.15 -9.41
C PHE A 52 4.49 -3.51 -9.40
N LEU A 53 5.02 -3.12 -10.57
CA LEU A 53 6.33 -2.49 -10.67
C LEU A 53 6.39 -1.17 -9.90
N GLY A 54 5.36 -0.33 -9.97
CA GLY A 54 5.27 0.91 -9.19
C GLY A 54 5.39 0.64 -7.70
N ALA A 55 4.61 -0.27 -7.17
CA ALA A 55 4.62 -0.64 -5.75
C ALA A 55 5.96 -1.29 -5.34
N PHE A 56 6.45 -2.26 -6.11
CA PHE A 56 7.69 -2.98 -5.82
C PHE A 56 8.92 -2.06 -5.82
N LEU A 57 9.04 -1.20 -6.84
CA LEU A 57 10.12 -0.21 -6.90
C LEU A 57 10.02 0.81 -5.76
N GLY A 58 8.81 1.23 -5.39
CA GLY A 58 8.58 2.08 -4.22
C GLY A 58 9.08 1.43 -2.93
N HIS A 59 8.75 0.17 -2.69
CA HIS A 59 9.29 -0.58 -1.55
C HIS A 59 10.81 -0.68 -1.59
N GLY A 60 11.40 -0.88 -2.77
CA GLY A 60 12.86 -0.90 -2.96
C GLY A 60 13.52 0.42 -2.60
N VAL A 61 12.93 1.54 -3.01
CA VAL A 61 13.39 2.89 -2.62
C VAL A 61 13.28 3.09 -1.11
N GLY A 62 12.13 2.72 -0.51
CA GLY A 62 11.94 2.78 0.93
C GLY A 62 13.02 2.02 1.71
N TYR A 63 13.32 0.79 1.30
CA TYR A 63 14.42 -0.01 1.86
C TYR A 63 15.78 0.69 1.69
N GLY A 64 16.09 1.18 0.49
CA GLY A 64 17.35 1.88 0.19
C GLY A 64 17.54 3.13 1.05
N VAL A 65 16.49 3.94 1.18
CA VAL A 65 16.46 5.12 2.04
C VAL A 65 16.68 4.73 3.51
N GLY A 66 15.99 3.69 3.99
CA GLY A 66 16.17 3.17 5.34
C GLY A 66 17.60 2.71 5.60
N ARG A 67 18.21 2.02 4.65
CA ARG A 67 19.59 1.54 4.75
C ARG A 67 20.61 2.68 4.75
N TRP A 68 20.36 3.73 3.94
CA TRP A 68 21.26 4.87 3.82
C TRP A 68 21.15 5.84 5.00
N LEU A 69 19.93 6.17 5.43
CA LEU A 69 19.67 7.11 6.52
C LEU A 69 19.78 6.47 7.91
N GLY A 70 19.64 5.14 7.99
CA GLY A 70 19.80 4.39 9.22
C GLY A 70 18.82 4.76 10.34
N PRO A 71 19.21 4.58 11.63
CA PRO A 71 18.36 4.81 12.80
C PRO A 71 17.70 6.20 12.91
N PRO A 72 18.28 7.32 12.42
CA PRO A 72 17.66 8.65 12.51
C PRO A 72 16.29 8.76 11.86
N ILE A 73 16.01 7.99 10.78
CA ILE A 73 14.73 8.07 10.09
C ILE A 73 13.57 7.60 10.95
N ARG A 74 13.82 6.65 11.86
CA ARG A 74 12.84 6.12 12.80
C ARG A 74 12.22 7.23 13.68
N ARG A 75 13.00 8.26 14.03
CA ARG A 75 12.55 9.38 14.86
C ARG A 75 11.56 10.31 14.16
N ARG A 76 11.42 10.21 12.83
CA ARG A 76 10.49 11.04 12.04
C ARG A 76 9.08 10.46 11.95
N PHE A 77 8.88 9.21 12.38
CA PHE A 77 7.56 8.58 12.40
C PHE A 77 6.92 8.70 13.78
N SER A 78 5.57 8.67 13.81
CA SER A 78 4.86 8.66 15.09
C SER A 78 5.26 7.43 15.92
N PRO A 79 5.45 7.58 17.25
CA PRO A 79 5.82 6.45 18.12
C PRO A 79 4.86 5.27 18.02
N GLU A 80 3.57 5.54 17.80
CA GLU A 80 2.55 4.51 17.64
C GLU A 80 2.77 3.68 16.37
N LEU A 81 3.09 4.33 15.25
CA LEU A 81 3.34 3.66 13.98
C LEU A 81 4.61 2.81 14.03
N VAL A 82 5.67 3.34 14.65
CA VAL A 82 6.93 2.60 14.88
C VAL A 82 6.66 1.36 15.72
N ARG A 83 5.93 1.49 16.83
CA ARG A 83 5.57 0.36 17.70
C ARG A 83 4.74 -0.69 16.97
N LYS A 84 3.79 -0.28 16.11
CA LYS A 84 3.03 -1.22 15.26
C LYS A 84 3.93 -1.97 14.30
N GLY A 85 4.86 -1.28 13.63
CA GLY A 85 5.83 -1.90 12.73
C GLY A 85 6.76 -2.88 13.44
N GLU A 86 7.29 -2.50 14.60
CA GLU A 86 8.14 -3.35 15.42
C GLU A 86 7.38 -4.57 15.98
N GLY A 87 6.13 -4.39 16.40
CA GLY A 87 5.26 -5.48 16.82
C GLY A 87 4.97 -6.46 15.69
N LEU A 88 4.76 -5.98 14.46
CA LEU A 88 4.59 -6.82 13.29
C LEU A 88 5.88 -7.62 12.99
N LEU A 89 7.04 -6.96 13.04
CA LEU A 89 8.33 -7.61 12.88
C LEU A 89 8.61 -8.66 13.96
N ALA A 90 8.35 -8.34 15.22
CA ALA A 90 8.55 -9.27 16.33
C ALA A 90 7.66 -10.51 16.22
N ARG A 91 6.41 -10.34 15.74
CA ARG A 91 5.43 -11.42 15.62
C ARG A 91 5.63 -12.29 14.37
N PHE A 92 5.93 -11.67 13.24
CA PHE A 92 5.96 -12.32 11.93
C PHE A 92 7.35 -12.40 11.32
N GLY A 93 8.36 -11.77 11.93
CA GLY A 93 9.72 -11.72 11.40
C GLY A 93 9.75 -11.18 9.96
N PRO A 94 10.53 -11.79 9.05
CA PRO A 94 10.61 -11.35 7.65
C PRO A 94 9.28 -11.39 6.90
N PHE A 95 8.34 -12.26 7.31
CA PHE A 95 7.00 -12.34 6.70
C PHE A 95 6.16 -11.08 6.94
N ALA A 96 6.57 -10.18 7.84
CA ALA A 96 5.96 -8.86 7.97
C ALA A 96 5.93 -8.08 6.64
N LEU A 97 6.89 -8.34 5.73
CA LEU A 97 6.93 -7.75 4.39
C LEU A 97 5.75 -8.16 3.50
N LEU A 98 5.19 -9.36 3.71
CA LEU A 98 3.99 -9.81 2.99
C LEU A 98 2.72 -9.08 3.48
N LEU A 99 2.67 -8.74 4.76
CA LEU A 99 1.50 -8.14 5.40
C LEU A 99 1.53 -6.62 5.36
N ALA A 100 2.70 -6.01 5.35
CA ALA A 100 2.90 -4.57 5.39
C ALA A 100 2.13 -3.80 4.29
N PRO A 101 2.09 -4.26 3.02
CA PRO A 101 1.35 -3.57 1.96
C PRO A 101 -0.14 -3.39 2.24
N PHE A 102 -0.75 -4.32 2.99
CA PHE A 102 -2.18 -4.31 3.32
C PHE A 102 -2.55 -3.33 4.44
N VAL A 103 -1.56 -2.80 5.16
CA VAL A 103 -1.79 -1.89 6.28
C VAL A 103 -1.30 -0.49 5.94
N PRO A 104 -2.21 0.50 5.79
CA PRO A 104 -1.82 1.87 5.52
C PRO A 104 -0.79 2.39 6.53
N GLY A 105 0.26 3.04 6.04
CA GLY A 105 1.39 3.51 6.85
C GLY A 105 2.46 2.46 7.12
N LEU A 106 2.13 1.20 7.35
CA LEU A 106 3.13 0.14 7.52
C LEU A 106 3.81 -0.21 6.19
N ARG A 107 3.11 -0.10 5.07
CA ARG A 107 3.68 -0.32 3.73
C ARG A 107 4.88 0.59 3.41
N THR A 108 4.92 1.80 3.98
CA THR A 108 6.07 2.72 3.83
C THR A 108 7.09 2.53 4.97
N LEU A 109 6.60 2.30 6.19
CA LEU A 109 7.47 2.19 7.38
C LEU A 109 8.27 0.90 7.40
N VAL A 110 7.64 -0.24 7.08
CA VAL A 110 8.30 -1.57 7.18
C VAL A 110 9.51 -1.67 6.25
N PRO A 111 9.45 -1.29 4.96
CA PRO A 111 10.64 -1.22 4.09
C PRO A 111 11.77 -0.39 4.68
N LEU A 112 11.45 0.79 5.22
CA LEU A 112 12.42 1.67 5.87
C LEU A 112 13.08 1.00 7.09
N LEU A 113 12.29 0.33 7.92
CA LEU A 113 12.81 -0.39 9.10
C LEU A 113 13.73 -1.55 8.70
N PHE A 114 13.34 -2.34 7.69
CA PHE A 114 14.19 -3.44 7.20
C PHE A 114 15.50 -2.93 6.62
N GLY A 115 15.49 -1.81 5.89
CA GLY A 115 16.68 -1.15 5.41
C GLY A 115 17.55 -0.66 6.55
N ALA A 116 16.98 0.03 7.55
CA ALA A 116 17.69 0.57 8.70
C ALA A 116 18.30 -0.52 9.59
N LEU A 117 17.66 -1.68 9.69
CA LEU A 117 18.15 -2.85 10.43
C LEU A 117 19.21 -3.64 9.65
N GLY A 118 19.51 -3.26 8.40
CA GLY A 118 20.51 -3.94 7.58
C GLY A 118 20.08 -5.33 7.11
N PHE A 119 18.78 -5.61 7.03
CA PHE A 119 18.28 -6.90 6.56
C PHE A 119 18.84 -7.25 5.17
N PRO A 120 19.18 -8.52 4.88
CA PRO A 120 19.77 -8.90 3.59
C PRO A 120 18.87 -8.54 2.41
N LEU A 121 19.47 -7.97 1.34
CA LEU A 121 18.75 -7.42 0.21
C LEU A 121 17.95 -8.48 -0.56
N LEU A 122 18.52 -9.65 -0.83
CA LEU A 122 17.88 -10.67 -1.65
C LEU A 122 16.60 -11.23 -1.01
N PRO A 123 16.59 -11.71 0.26
CA PRO A 123 15.36 -12.10 0.93
C PRO A 123 14.34 -10.96 1.02
N TYR A 124 14.82 -9.72 1.24
CA TYR A 124 13.96 -8.54 1.23
C TYR A 124 13.22 -8.38 -0.11
N LEU A 125 13.95 -8.41 -1.21
CA LEU A 125 13.37 -8.23 -2.55
C LEU A 125 12.36 -9.33 -2.88
N LEU A 126 12.65 -10.58 -2.54
CA LEU A 126 11.74 -11.71 -2.79
C LEU A 126 10.43 -11.57 -2.01
N LEU A 127 10.51 -11.28 -0.72
CA LEU A 127 9.33 -11.13 0.14
C LEU A 127 8.55 -9.85 -0.21
N SER A 128 9.25 -8.76 -0.51
CA SER A 128 8.64 -7.51 -0.93
C SER A 128 7.95 -7.63 -2.30
N ALA A 129 8.57 -8.36 -3.24
CA ALA A 129 7.94 -8.64 -4.54
C ALA A 129 6.64 -9.44 -4.36
N LEU A 130 6.68 -10.50 -3.55
CA LEU A 130 5.50 -11.31 -3.27
C LEU A 130 4.42 -10.50 -2.56
N GLY A 131 4.77 -9.70 -1.55
CA GLY A 131 3.83 -8.82 -0.84
C GLY A 131 3.19 -7.78 -1.76
N SER A 132 4.01 -7.11 -2.60
CA SER A 132 3.52 -6.14 -3.59
C SER A 132 2.61 -6.79 -4.62
N LEU A 133 2.96 -8.00 -5.09
CA LEU A 133 2.16 -8.77 -6.04
C LEU A 133 0.80 -9.10 -5.44
N LEU A 134 0.77 -9.70 -4.26
CA LEU A 134 -0.47 -10.08 -3.58
C LEU A 134 -1.37 -8.87 -3.32
N TRP A 135 -0.78 -7.76 -2.88
CA TRP A 135 -1.53 -6.55 -2.59
C TRP A 135 -2.09 -5.90 -3.86
N THR A 136 -1.26 -5.59 -4.86
CA THR A 136 -1.70 -4.88 -6.06
C THR A 136 -2.62 -5.73 -6.91
N GLN A 137 -2.25 -6.98 -7.21
CA GLN A 137 -3.07 -7.87 -8.02
C GLN A 137 -4.33 -8.29 -7.27
N GLY A 138 -4.23 -8.55 -5.97
CA GLY A 138 -5.39 -8.92 -5.14
C GLY A 138 -6.48 -7.86 -5.19
N LEU A 139 -6.14 -6.58 -4.94
CA LEU A 139 -7.12 -5.49 -4.96
C LEU A 139 -7.65 -5.19 -6.36
N VAL A 140 -6.76 -5.17 -7.37
CA VAL A 140 -7.17 -4.91 -8.77
C VAL A 140 -8.09 -6.01 -9.29
N LEU A 141 -7.73 -7.29 -9.10
CA LEU A 141 -8.55 -8.40 -9.56
C LEU A 141 -9.87 -8.51 -8.78
N PHE A 142 -9.85 -8.28 -7.47
CA PHE A 142 -11.07 -8.21 -6.68
C PHE A 142 -12.04 -7.16 -7.25
N ALA A 143 -11.56 -5.94 -7.49
CA ALA A 143 -12.37 -4.86 -8.04
C ALA A 143 -12.74 -5.09 -9.52
N TYR A 144 -11.89 -5.77 -10.29
CA TYR A 144 -12.18 -6.15 -11.67
C TYR A 144 -13.40 -7.07 -11.76
N PHE A 145 -13.43 -8.16 -10.97
CA PHE A 145 -14.56 -9.06 -10.95
C PHE A 145 -15.84 -8.41 -10.38
N LEU A 146 -15.68 -7.51 -9.43
CA LEU A 146 -16.79 -6.76 -8.88
C LEU A 146 -17.33 -5.73 -9.88
N GLY A 147 -16.45 -5.06 -10.63
CA GLY A 147 -16.80 -4.07 -11.66
C GLY A 147 -17.52 -4.67 -12.87
N GLN A 148 -17.33 -5.97 -13.13
CA GLN A 148 -18.13 -6.68 -14.13
C GLN A 148 -19.61 -6.84 -13.75
N ARG A 149 -19.92 -6.76 -12.45
CA ARG A 149 -21.26 -6.96 -11.90
C ARG A 149 -21.91 -5.67 -11.40
N LEU A 150 -21.10 -4.71 -10.98
CA LEU A 150 -21.54 -3.46 -10.37
C LEU A 150 -20.82 -2.28 -11.04
N PRO A 151 -21.55 -1.20 -11.38
CA PRO A 151 -20.94 -0.01 -11.95
C PRO A 151 -19.98 0.65 -10.93
N ALA A 152 -18.87 1.22 -11.43
CA ALA A 152 -17.80 1.78 -10.60
C ALA A 152 -18.27 2.83 -9.59
N TRP A 153 -19.33 3.60 -9.90
CA TRP A 153 -19.88 4.60 -8.98
C TRP A 153 -20.46 3.98 -7.68
N LEU A 154 -21.01 2.76 -7.74
CA LEU A 154 -21.47 2.03 -6.54
C LEU A 154 -20.31 1.62 -5.65
N LEU A 155 -19.19 1.22 -6.24
CA LEU A 155 -17.96 0.92 -5.50
C LEU A 155 -17.40 2.17 -4.81
N TRP A 156 -17.42 3.31 -5.51
CA TRP A 156 -17.05 4.60 -4.94
C TRP A 156 -17.95 5.00 -3.78
N LEU A 157 -19.25 4.85 -3.93
CA LEU A 157 -20.20 5.15 -2.87
C LEU A 157 -19.94 4.26 -1.65
N GLY A 158 -19.71 2.96 -1.86
CA GLY A 158 -19.38 2.02 -0.80
C GLY A 158 -18.08 2.37 -0.07
N LEU A 159 -17.02 2.70 -0.81
CA LEU A 159 -15.73 3.14 -0.25
C LEU A 159 -15.86 4.46 0.51
N PHE A 160 -16.61 5.42 -0.02
CA PHE A 160 -16.88 6.70 0.64
C PHE A 160 -17.64 6.51 1.94
N LEU A 161 -18.69 5.69 1.94
CA LEU A 161 -19.44 5.34 3.15
C LEU A 161 -18.56 4.62 4.17
N LEU A 162 -17.72 3.70 3.73
CA LEU A 162 -16.77 2.99 4.61
C LEU A 162 -15.75 3.95 5.24
N ALA A 163 -15.28 4.94 4.48
CA ALA A 163 -14.34 5.97 4.97
C ALA A 163 -14.98 6.90 6.02
N LEU A 164 -16.30 7.08 5.98
CA LEU A 164 -17.05 7.90 6.95
C LEU A 164 -17.34 7.17 8.27
N LEU A 165 -17.31 5.82 8.29
CA LEU A 165 -17.63 5.05 9.50
C LEU A 165 -16.68 5.30 10.68
N PRO A 166 -15.33 5.37 10.54
CA PRO A 166 -14.42 5.62 11.65
C PRO A 166 -14.65 6.94 12.38
N PRO A 167 -14.84 8.09 11.71
CA PRO A 167 -15.10 9.35 12.40
C PRO A 167 -16.46 9.37 13.11
N LEU A 168 -17.48 8.67 12.58
CA LEU A 168 -18.79 8.56 13.22
C LEU A 168 -18.76 7.67 14.47
N ALA A 169 -17.97 6.60 14.45
CA ALA A 169 -17.78 5.71 15.59
C ALA A 169 -17.00 6.39 16.74
N ARG A 170 -16.06 7.29 16.44
CA ARG A 170 -15.32 8.07 17.46
C ARG A 170 -16.17 9.08 18.21
N LYS A 171 -17.23 9.63 17.60
CA LYS A 171 -18.15 10.57 18.24
C LYS A 171 -19.06 9.95 19.33
N ARG A 172 -19.15 8.62 19.41
CA ARG A 172 -20.04 7.91 20.35
C ARG A 172 -19.38 7.41 21.63
N ARG A 173 -18.14 7.82 21.95
CA ARG A 173 -17.61 7.56 23.31
C ARG A 173 -18.09 8.69 24.23
N PRO A 174 -19.10 8.46 25.11
CA PRO A 174 -19.41 9.40 26.17
C PRO A 174 -18.18 9.49 27.08
N GLN A 175 -17.77 10.71 27.34
CA GLN A 175 -16.80 10.98 28.40
C GLN A 175 -17.54 10.69 29.72
N GLY A 176 -17.29 9.54 30.28
CA GLY A 176 -17.63 9.18 31.65
C GLY A 176 -16.35 9.18 32.46
#